data_9618b6b556e8644113956e935dc9e4c3
#
_entry.id   9618b6b556e8644113956e935dc9e4c3
#
_cell.length_a   1.000
_cell.length_b   1.000
_cell.length_c   1.000
_cell.angle_alpha   90.00
_cell.angle_beta   90.00
_cell.angle_gamma   90.00
#
_symmetry.space_group_name_H-M   'P 1'
#
loop_
_entity.id
_entity.type
_entity.pdbx_description
1 polymer ?
#
loop_
_entity_poly.entity_id
_entity_poly.type
_entity_poly.pdbx_seq_one_letter_code
_entity_poly.pdbx_strand_id
1 'polypeptide(L)'
;CNNFYASCERMFAPDLNGRPVVVLSNNDGCIIARSDEAKALGLKMGDAYFQQAAFLRQNNVAVFSSNLELYGDMSTRVMNTLKSYSPVTEVYSIDESFMDFTGINPATLRDFGLEIVQRVKKNTGIPISLGIAPTKTLAKIASKLCKQYPKLAGCCYMHRPEDIEKVLRRFPIGDVWGIGRRFEKKLLAANVATAYDFTQLSPEWVRLNMGGITALRMWKELRGEACIGFEDMPQPKQQIR
;
A
#
# COMPACT_ATOMS: atom_id res chain seq x y z
N CYS A 1 3.11 1.23 5.35
CA CYS A 1 3.33 2.56 5.92
C CYS A 1 2.79 3.65 4.99
N ASN A 2 2.49 4.84 5.53
CA ASN A 2 1.98 5.95 4.74
C ASN A 2 3.12 6.90 4.40
N ASN A 3 3.31 7.18 3.10
CA ASN A 3 4.35 8.11 2.62
C ASN A 3 5.72 7.83 3.24
N PHE A 4 6.13 6.58 3.29
CA PHE A 4 7.14 6.05 4.19
C PHE A 4 8.43 6.88 4.23
N TYR A 5 9.08 7.10 3.11
CA TYR A 5 10.35 7.86 3.09
C TYR A 5 10.17 9.31 3.56
N ALA A 6 9.12 9.99 3.11
CA ALA A 6 8.81 11.33 3.58
C ALA A 6 8.48 11.38 5.07
N SER A 7 7.83 10.33 5.60
CA SER A 7 7.55 10.18 7.03
C SER A 7 8.83 9.93 7.83
N CYS A 8 9.79 9.17 7.31
CA CYS A 8 11.10 8.98 7.94
C CYS A 8 11.87 10.29 8.07
N GLU A 9 11.91 11.12 7.02
CA GLU A 9 12.57 12.43 7.08
C GLU A 9 11.91 13.34 8.12
N ARG A 10 10.59 13.36 8.21
CA ARG A 10 9.88 14.16 9.23
C ARG A 10 10.15 13.77 10.67
N MET A 11 10.50 12.50 10.92
CA MET A 11 10.80 12.02 12.27
C MET A 11 11.94 12.79 12.94
N PHE A 12 12.91 13.24 12.16
CA PHE A 12 14.11 13.93 12.64
C PHE A 12 14.08 15.43 12.37
N ALA A 13 13.04 15.92 11.71
CA ALA A 13 12.85 17.33 11.37
C ALA A 13 11.38 17.73 11.62
N PRO A 14 10.97 17.99 12.88
CA PRO A 14 9.59 18.34 13.24
C PRO A 14 9.04 19.60 12.56
N ASP A 15 9.91 20.50 12.14
CA ASP A 15 9.61 21.70 11.35
C ASP A 15 9.05 21.40 9.95
N LEU A 16 9.19 20.15 9.49
CA LEU A 16 8.57 19.66 8.25
C LEU A 16 7.12 19.23 8.43
N ASN A 17 6.57 19.25 9.64
CA ASN A 17 5.15 18.93 9.84
C ASN A 17 4.26 19.98 9.15
N GLY A 18 3.36 19.51 8.29
CA GLY A 18 2.50 20.37 7.48
C GLY A 18 3.18 21.01 6.26
N ARG A 19 4.50 20.86 6.09
CA ARG A 19 5.23 21.30 4.92
C ARG A 19 5.27 20.20 3.85
N PRO A 20 5.14 20.53 2.55
CA PRO A 20 5.32 19.55 1.50
C PRO A 20 6.74 18.96 1.51
N VAL A 21 6.84 17.63 1.44
CA VAL A 21 8.11 16.89 1.42
C VAL A 21 8.14 15.95 0.24
N VAL A 22 9.25 15.92 -0.49
CA VAL A 22 9.55 14.92 -1.51
C VAL A 22 10.91 14.28 -1.25
N VAL A 23 11.03 13.01 -1.61
CA VAL A 23 12.30 12.28 -1.59
C VAL A 23 12.63 11.85 -3.01
N LEU A 24 13.88 12.05 -3.40
CA LEU A 24 14.40 11.74 -4.72
C LEU A 24 15.01 10.33 -4.78
N SER A 25 15.15 9.80 -5.98
CA SER A 25 15.89 8.54 -6.23
C SER A 25 17.37 8.68 -5.88
N ASN A 26 18.08 7.55 -5.79
CA ASN A 26 19.51 7.52 -5.43
C ASN A 26 20.42 8.46 -6.24
N ASN A 27 20.05 8.75 -7.49
CA ASN A 27 20.78 9.66 -8.38
C ASN A 27 20.13 11.04 -8.48
N ASP A 28 19.22 11.37 -7.56
CA ASP A 28 18.43 12.61 -7.53
C ASP A 28 17.67 12.91 -8.84
N GLY A 29 17.45 11.90 -9.66
CA GLY A 29 16.85 12.08 -10.98
C GLY A 29 15.34 12.29 -10.96
N CYS A 30 14.62 11.62 -10.06
CA CYS A 30 13.16 11.70 -10.02
C CYS A 30 12.59 11.55 -8.60
N ILE A 31 11.35 11.98 -8.44
CA ILE A 31 10.59 11.88 -7.16
C ILE A 31 10.15 10.43 -6.94
N ILE A 32 10.56 9.83 -5.82
CA ILE A 32 10.18 8.47 -5.43
C ILE A 32 9.30 8.41 -4.18
N ALA A 33 9.18 9.49 -3.41
CA ALA A 33 8.22 9.59 -2.32
C ALA A 33 7.71 11.02 -2.17
N ARG A 34 6.50 11.15 -1.64
CA ARG A 34 5.82 12.43 -1.47
C ARG A 34 4.97 12.40 -0.21
N SER A 35 4.97 13.48 0.55
CA SER A 35 3.99 13.72 1.60
C SER A 35 2.59 14.03 1.02
N ASP A 36 1.56 14.04 1.84
CA ASP A 36 0.21 14.34 1.36
C ASP A 36 0.08 15.79 0.90
N GLU A 37 0.80 16.72 1.53
CA GLU A 37 0.88 18.11 1.10
C GLU A 37 1.55 18.23 -0.29
N ALA A 38 2.61 17.44 -0.54
CA ALA A 38 3.25 17.42 -1.86
C ALA A 38 2.35 16.80 -2.94
N LYS A 39 1.54 15.79 -2.59
CA LYS A 39 0.52 15.24 -3.50
C LYS A 39 -0.57 16.26 -3.80
N ALA A 40 -1.00 17.04 -2.81
CA ALA A 40 -1.99 18.11 -2.98
C ALA A 40 -1.52 19.21 -3.94
N LEU A 41 -0.21 19.45 -4.05
CA LEU A 41 0.40 20.33 -5.05
C LEU A 41 0.43 19.72 -6.47
N GLY A 42 -0.05 18.49 -6.67
CA GLY A 42 -0.09 17.82 -7.97
C GLY A 42 1.20 17.09 -8.37
N LEU A 43 2.22 17.06 -7.52
CA LEU A 43 3.47 16.33 -7.77
C LEU A 43 3.20 14.83 -7.94
N LYS A 44 3.84 14.18 -8.91
CA LYS A 44 3.64 12.76 -9.25
C LYS A 44 4.88 11.92 -8.96
N MET A 45 4.66 10.63 -8.74
CA MET A 45 5.75 9.65 -8.70
C MET A 45 6.42 9.56 -10.07
N GLY A 46 7.75 9.60 -10.07
CA GLY A 46 8.55 9.57 -11.29
C GLY A 46 8.72 10.92 -11.98
N ASP A 47 8.14 12.01 -11.43
CA ASP A 47 8.42 13.35 -11.96
C ASP A 47 9.93 13.62 -11.91
N ALA A 48 10.48 14.09 -13.03
CA ALA A 48 11.89 14.43 -13.14
C ALA A 48 12.22 15.66 -12.29
N TYR A 49 13.17 15.53 -11.37
CA TYR A 49 13.51 16.60 -10.43
C TYR A 49 13.89 17.91 -11.14
N PHE A 50 14.73 17.84 -12.17
CA PHE A 50 15.18 19.04 -12.89
C PHE A 50 14.04 19.83 -13.52
N GLN A 51 12.97 19.14 -13.95
CA GLN A 51 11.77 19.80 -14.52
C GLN A 51 10.92 20.45 -13.42
N GLN A 52 10.91 19.90 -12.22
CA GLN A 52 10.12 20.36 -11.09
C GLN A 52 10.87 21.36 -10.20
N ALA A 53 12.18 21.53 -10.34
CA ALA A 53 13.03 22.27 -9.39
C ALA A 53 12.55 23.71 -9.12
N ALA A 54 12.09 24.44 -10.14
CA ALA A 54 11.54 25.78 -9.98
C ALA A 54 10.23 25.76 -9.19
N PHE A 55 9.31 24.85 -9.55
CA PHE A 55 8.03 24.67 -8.86
C PHE A 55 8.21 24.28 -7.40
N LEU A 56 9.11 23.35 -7.11
CA LEU A 56 9.41 22.90 -5.74
C LEU A 56 9.91 24.06 -4.87
N ARG A 57 10.82 24.90 -5.38
CA ARG A 57 11.31 26.10 -4.69
C ARG A 57 10.21 27.12 -4.45
N GLN A 58 9.39 27.43 -5.45
CA GLN A 58 8.30 28.41 -5.34
C GLN A 58 7.25 28.00 -4.29
N ASN A 59 7.01 26.69 -4.14
CA ASN A 59 6.03 26.15 -3.20
C ASN A 59 6.64 25.71 -1.86
N ASN A 60 7.87 26.13 -1.56
CA ASN A 60 8.57 25.81 -0.32
C ASN A 60 8.57 24.30 0.01
N VAL A 61 8.70 23.44 -1.02
CA VAL A 61 8.77 21.99 -0.86
C VAL A 61 10.14 21.60 -0.30
N ALA A 62 10.17 20.83 0.77
CA ALA A 62 11.40 20.24 1.26
C ALA A 62 11.79 19.05 0.36
N VAL A 63 13.04 19.06 -0.11
CA VAL A 63 13.58 18.05 -1.02
C VAL A 63 14.71 17.31 -0.35
N PHE A 64 14.64 15.99 -0.34
CA PHE A 64 15.66 15.11 0.23
C PHE A 64 16.17 14.13 -0.82
N SER A 65 17.46 13.88 -0.84
CA SER A 65 18.03 12.69 -1.46
C SER A 65 17.64 11.46 -0.65
N SER A 66 17.54 10.28 -1.27
CA SER A 66 17.17 9.07 -0.54
C SER A 66 18.27 8.66 0.47
N ASN A 67 17.85 8.44 1.70
CA ASN A 67 18.66 7.87 2.78
C ASN A 67 18.21 6.43 3.06
N LEU A 68 18.69 5.49 2.23
CA LEU A 68 18.26 4.09 2.29
C LEU A 68 18.64 3.41 3.61
N GLU A 69 19.72 3.84 4.26
CA GLU A 69 20.13 3.33 5.57
C GLU A 69 19.11 3.72 6.65
N LEU A 70 18.73 5.00 6.71
CA LEU A 70 17.66 5.47 7.58
C LEU A 70 16.35 4.72 7.34
N TYR A 71 15.95 4.57 6.06
CA TYR A 71 14.68 3.92 5.74
C TYR A 71 14.70 2.43 6.09
N GLY A 72 15.85 1.76 5.95
CA GLY A 72 16.05 0.37 6.38
C GLY A 72 15.92 0.20 7.91
N ASP A 73 16.53 1.09 8.71
CA ASP A 73 16.41 1.09 10.16
C ASP A 73 14.95 1.35 10.60
N MET A 74 14.32 2.38 10.05
CA MET A 74 12.93 2.70 10.37
C MET A 74 11.96 1.58 9.97
N SER A 75 12.18 0.93 8.82
CA SER A 75 11.44 -0.27 8.42
C SER A 75 11.58 -1.38 9.46
N THR A 76 12.81 -1.67 9.90
CA THR A 76 13.08 -2.70 10.90
C THR A 76 12.32 -2.44 12.21
N ARG A 77 12.28 -1.19 12.66
CA ARG A 77 11.54 -0.78 13.88
C ARG A 77 10.03 -0.99 13.72
N VAL A 78 9.47 -0.59 12.57
CA VAL A 78 8.05 -0.82 12.28
C VAL A 78 7.75 -2.31 12.23
N MET A 79 8.54 -3.10 11.47
CA MET A 79 8.30 -4.54 11.30
C MET A 79 8.46 -5.30 12.63
N ASN A 80 9.41 -4.93 13.48
CA ASN A 80 9.56 -5.52 14.81
C ASN A 80 8.36 -5.20 15.71
N THR A 81 7.81 -3.99 15.62
CA THR A 81 6.56 -3.65 16.34
C THR A 81 5.39 -4.50 15.83
N LEU A 82 5.26 -4.69 14.51
CA LEU A 82 4.19 -5.49 13.92
C LEU A 82 4.30 -6.98 14.28
N LYS A 83 5.52 -7.54 14.28
CA LYS A 83 5.78 -8.94 14.65
C LYS A 83 5.34 -9.29 16.08
N SER A 84 5.25 -8.32 17.00
CA SER A 84 4.75 -8.56 18.35
C SER A 84 3.24 -8.85 18.41
N TYR A 85 2.49 -8.59 17.32
CA TYR A 85 1.05 -8.80 17.25
C TYR A 85 0.64 -10.07 16.51
N SER A 86 1.51 -10.65 15.69
CA SER A 86 1.25 -11.92 15.03
C SER A 86 2.54 -12.71 14.84
N PRO A 87 2.56 -14.02 15.24
CA PRO A 87 3.71 -14.88 15.01
C PRO A 87 3.95 -15.13 13.52
N VAL A 88 2.91 -15.02 12.70
CA VAL A 88 3.00 -15.17 11.25
C VAL A 88 2.94 -13.77 10.61
N THR A 89 4.10 -13.18 10.46
CA THR A 89 4.27 -11.86 9.84
C THR A 89 5.27 -11.96 8.70
N GLU A 90 4.84 -11.60 7.51
CA GLU A 90 5.65 -11.58 6.30
C GLU A 90 5.96 -10.15 5.89
N VAL A 91 7.23 -9.83 5.76
CA VAL A 91 7.70 -8.54 5.24
C VAL A 91 7.67 -8.59 3.72
N TYR A 92 6.71 -7.88 3.12
CA TYR A 92 6.54 -7.83 1.67
C TYR A 92 7.45 -6.81 0.99
N SER A 93 7.63 -5.65 1.61
CA SER A 93 8.53 -4.60 1.14
C SER A 93 9.08 -3.79 2.33
N ILE A 94 9.89 -2.78 2.06
CA ILE A 94 10.45 -1.90 3.08
C ILE A 94 9.36 -1.18 3.91
N ASP A 95 8.16 -1.02 3.39
CA ASP A 95 7.06 -0.27 4.01
C ASP A 95 5.74 -1.06 4.09
N GLU A 96 5.74 -2.34 3.71
CA GLU A 96 4.55 -3.19 3.69
C GLU A 96 4.83 -4.57 4.29
N SER A 97 3.86 -5.08 5.05
CA SER A 97 3.86 -6.45 5.56
C SER A 97 2.44 -7.02 5.59
N PHE A 98 2.36 -8.34 5.58
CA PHE A 98 1.14 -9.08 5.86
C PHE A 98 1.28 -9.79 7.22
N MET A 99 0.17 -9.85 7.94
CA MET A 99 0.06 -10.53 9.24
C MET A 99 -1.13 -11.46 9.21
N ASP A 100 -0.97 -12.66 9.75
CA ASP A 100 -2.08 -13.59 9.93
C ASP A 100 -2.80 -13.31 11.25
N PHE A 101 -4.09 -13.04 11.16
CA PHE A 101 -4.99 -12.82 12.30
C PHE A 101 -6.00 -13.96 12.48
N THR A 102 -5.72 -15.12 11.87
CA THR A 102 -6.52 -16.33 12.08
C THR A 102 -6.59 -16.68 13.56
N GLY A 103 -7.79 -16.96 14.05
CA GLY A 103 -8.03 -17.29 15.47
C GLY A 103 -8.29 -16.10 16.39
N ILE A 104 -8.12 -14.85 15.93
CA ILE A 104 -8.54 -13.67 16.70
C ILE A 104 -10.05 -13.51 16.56
N ASN A 105 -10.73 -13.15 17.67
CA ASN A 105 -12.17 -12.94 17.69
C ASN A 105 -12.57 -11.84 16.68
N PRO A 106 -13.42 -12.15 15.68
CA PRO A 106 -13.86 -11.18 14.67
C PRO A 106 -14.49 -9.90 15.26
N ALA A 107 -15.17 -10.00 16.40
CA ALA A 107 -15.81 -8.86 17.05
C ALA A 107 -14.80 -7.82 17.57
N THR A 108 -13.57 -8.23 17.88
CA THR A 108 -12.51 -7.35 18.41
C THR A 108 -11.46 -6.97 17.36
N LEU A 109 -11.49 -7.56 16.17
CA LEU A 109 -10.45 -7.37 15.15
C LEU A 109 -10.25 -5.91 14.74
N ARG A 110 -11.32 -5.13 14.66
CA ARG A 110 -11.21 -3.71 14.30
C ARG A 110 -10.50 -2.92 15.40
N ASP A 111 -10.85 -3.13 16.66
CA ASP A 111 -10.25 -2.42 17.80
C ASP A 111 -8.80 -2.85 17.98
N PHE A 112 -8.51 -4.13 17.81
CA PHE A 112 -7.16 -4.66 17.76
C PHE A 112 -6.32 -4.01 16.66
N GLY A 113 -6.89 -3.86 15.47
CA GLY A 113 -6.22 -3.17 14.35
C GLY A 113 -5.96 -1.69 14.64
N LEU A 114 -6.89 -0.99 15.29
CA LEU A 114 -6.70 0.40 15.72
C LEU A 114 -5.59 0.53 16.76
N GLU A 115 -5.51 -0.41 17.70
CA GLU A 115 -4.41 -0.47 18.68
C GLU A 115 -3.06 -0.60 17.96
N ILE A 116 -2.95 -1.50 16.98
CA ILE A 116 -1.71 -1.68 16.20
C ILE A 116 -1.32 -0.36 15.51
N VAL A 117 -2.27 0.30 14.85
CA VAL A 117 -2.03 1.59 14.16
C VAL A 117 -1.47 2.64 15.13
N GLN A 118 -2.09 2.77 16.30
CA GLN A 118 -1.66 3.70 17.34
C GLN A 118 -0.30 3.32 17.92
N ARG A 119 -0.06 2.05 18.17
CA ARG A 119 1.18 1.54 18.76
C ARG A 119 2.37 1.75 17.82
N VAL A 120 2.22 1.42 16.55
CA VAL A 120 3.27 1.66 15.56
C VAL A 120 3.60 3.15 15.48
N LYS A 121 2.59 4.02 15.38
CA LYS A 121 2.79 5.46 15.37
C LYS A 121 3.47 5.97 16.64
N LYS A 122 3.07 5.47 17.80
CA LYS A 122 3.66 5.85 19.11
C LYS A 122 5.12 5.42 19.21
N ASN A 123 5.44 4.19 18.78
CA ASN A 123 6.78 3.61 18.96
C ASN A 123 7.77 4.10 17.90
N THR A 124 7.31 4.41 16.71
CA THR A 124 8.18 4.71 15.54
C THR A 124 7.93 6.07 14.91
N GLY A 125 6.85 6.77 15.28
CA GLY A 125 6.38 7.99 14.63
C GLY A 125 5.84 7.79 13.21
N ILE A 126 5.99 6.62 12.63
CA ILE A 126 5.54 6.33 11.25
C ILE A 126 4.04 6.04 11.23
N PRO A 127 3.24 6.80 10.47
CA PRO A 127 1.82 6.49 10.30
C PRO A 127 1.66 5.26 9.39
N ILE A 128 0.76 4.36 9.76
CA ILE A 128 0.41 3.19 8.96
C ILE A 128 -1.09 3.16 8.63
N SER A 129 -1.42 2.41 7.59
CA SER A 129 -2.78 2.02 7.25
C SER A 129 -2.88 0.50 7.30
N LEU A 130 -3.81 -0.01 8.09
CA LEU A 130 -4.05 -1.44 8.28
C LEU A 130 -5.35 -1.85 7.63
N GLY A 131 -5.28 -2.77 6.66
CA GLY A 131 -6.45 -3.42 6.08
C GLY A 131 -6.58 -4.85 6.59
N ILE A 132 -7.74 -5.20 7.12
CA ILE A 132 -8.06 -6.56 7.59
C ILE A 132 -9.16 -7.11 6.70
N ALA A 133 -8.91 -8.25 6.07
CA ALA A 133 -9.86 -8.88 5.14
C ALA A 133 -9.56 -10.39 5.00
N PRO A 134 -10.47 -11.18 4.41
CA PRO A 134 -10.28 -12.62 4.25
C PRO A 134 -9.08 -13.04 3.41
N THR A 135 -8.60 -12.16 2.52
CA THR A 135 -7.50 -12.46 1.59
C THR A 135 -6.49 -11.32 1.54
N LYS A 136 -5.26 -11.60 1.12
CA LYS A 136 -4.20 -10.59 0.96
C LYS A 136 -4.60 -9.48 -0.01
N THR A 137 -5.20 -9.82 -1.15
CA THR A 137 -5.66 -8.84 -2.15
C THR A 137 -6.76 -7.93 -1.60
N LEU A 138 -7.74 -8.48 -0.89
CA LEU A 138 -8.78 -7.68 -0.22
C LEU A 138 -8.21 -6.83 0.92
N ALA A 139 -7.23 -7.34 1.68
CA ALA A 139 -6.56 -6.57 2.73
C ALA A 139 -5.79 -5.36 2.16
N LYS A 140 -5.16 -5.49 0.99
CA LYS A 140 -4.53 -4.36 0.29
C LYS A 140 -5.55 -3.30 -0.13
N ILE A 141 -6.73 -3.72 -0.62
CA ILE A 141 -7.84 -2.80 -0.92
C ILE A 141 -8.30 -2.09 0.36
N ALA A 142 -8.55 -2.82 1.44
CA ALA A 142 -8.94 -2.26 2.73
C ALA A 142 -7.92 -1.24 3.26
N SER A 143 -6.63 -1.55 3.18
CA SER A 143 -5.54 -0.63 3.54
C SER A 143 -5.54 0.65 2.69
N LYS A 144 -5.84 0.55 1.39
CA LYS A 144 -5.94 1.72 0.51
C LYS A 144 -7.13 2.61 0.87
N LEU A 145 -8.25 2.03 1.28
CA LEU A 145 -9.42 2.79 1.76
C LEU A 145 -9.09 3.64 3.00
N CYS A 146 -8.21 3.16 3.89
CA CYS A 146 -7.79 3.94 5.07
C CYS A 146 -7.14 5.27 4.70
N LYS A 147 -6.45 5.33 3.55
CA LYS A 147 -5.82 6.56 3.03
C LYS A 147 -6.84 7.52 2.42
N GLN A 148 -7.97 6.99 1.92
CA GLN A 148 -9.02 7.78 1.27
C GLN A 148 -10.09 8.27 2.26
N TYR A 149 -10.33 7.52 3.34
CA TYR A 149 -11.40 7.78 4.28
C TYR A 149 -10.87 8.00 5.71
N PRO A 150 -10.64 9.26 6.15
CA PRO A 150 -10.13 9.58 7.48
C PRO A 150 -10.98 9.00 8.63
N LYS A 151 -12.29 8.82 8.41
CA LYS A 151 -13.21 8.20 9.38
C LYS A 151 -12.83 6.77 9.78
N LEU A 152 -12.01 6.08 8.98
CA LEU A 152 -11.51 4.75 9.31
C LEU A 152 -10.37 4.77 10.34
N ALA A 153 -9.84 5.97 10.66
CA ALA A 153 -8.78 6.15 11.65
C ALA A 153 -7.53 5.27 11.42
N GLY A 154 -7.26 4.93 10.15
CA GLY A 154 -6.12 4.10 9.77
C GLY A 154 -6.35 2.59 9.80
N CYS A 155 -7.54 2.10 10.22
CA CYS A 155 -7.87 0.67 10.21
C CYS A 155 -9.20 0.39 9.52
N CYS A 156 -9.18 -0.46 8.49
CA CYS A 156 -10.37 -0.92 7.77
C CYS A 156 -10.51 -2.44 7.94
N TYR A 157 -11.58 -2.87 8.59
CA TYR A 157 -11.96 -4.28 8.67
C TYR A 157 -13.10 -4.57 7.70
N MET A 158 -12.79 -5.33 6.66
CA MET A 158 -13.69 -5.66 5.57
C MET A 158 -13.90 -7.18 5.55
N HIS A 159 -15.06 -7.64 6.05
CA HIS A 159 -15.35 -9.07 6.23
C HIS A 159 -16.71 -9.50 5.70
N ARG A 160 -17.70 -8.59 5.68
CA ARG A 160 -19.04 -8.93 5.21
C ARG A 160 -19.08 -8.93 3.68
N PRO A 161 -19.63 -9.98 3.05
CA PRO A 161 -19.69 -10.08 1.58
C PRO A 161 -20.32 -8.85 0.91
N GLU A 162 -21.36 -8.29 1.52
CA GLU A 162 -22.09 -7.13 0.98
C GLU A 162 -21.20 -5.86 0.99
N ASP A 163 -20.37 -5.68 2.01
CA ASP A 163 -19.45 -4.54 2.09
C ASP A 163 -18.28 -4.72 1.13
N ILE A 164 -17.76 -5.94 1.00
CA ILE A 164 -16.74 -6.29 0.01
C ILE A 164 -17.25 -5.97 -1.41
N GLU A 165 -18.43 -6.43 -1.76
CA GLU A 165 -19.02 -6.18 -3.07
C GLU A 165 -19.22 -4.68 -3.33
N LYS A 166 -19.77 -3.92 -2.37
CA LYS A 166 -19.92 -2.45 -2.49
C LYS A 166 -18.61 -1.75 -2.76
N VAL A 167 -17.54 -2.19 -2.10
CA VAL A 167 -16.19 -1.65 -2.30
C VAL A 167 -15.69 -2.01 -3.70
N LEU A 168 -15.74 -3.27 -4.09
CA LEU A 168 -15.25 -3.75 -5.39
C LEU A 168 -15.94 -3.07 -6.57
N ARG A 169 -17.24 -2.78 -6.47
CA ARG A 169 -18.02 -2.06 -7.51
C ARG A 169 -17.54 -0.62 -7.73
N ARG A 170 -16.84 -0.02 -6.79
CA ARG A 170 -16.33 1.36 -6.86
C ARG A 170 -14.81 1.42 -6.98
N PHE A 171 -14.14 0.31 -6.78
CA PHE A 171 -12.69 0.25 -6.76
C PHE A 171 -12.15 0.11 -8.19
N PRO A 172 -11.39 1.11 -8.70
CA PRO A 172 -10.86 1.08 -10.05
C PRO A 172 -9.97 -0.14 -10.29
N ILE A 173 -10.10 -0.77 -11.43
CA ILE A 173 -9.33 -1.97 -11.77
C ILE A 173 -7.82 -1.74 -11.78
N GLY A 174 -7.37 -0.58 -12.23
CA GLY A 174 -5.95 -0.20 -12.25
C GLY A 174 -5.33 -0.04 -10.86
N ASP A 175 -6.17 0.08 -9.84
CA ASP A 175 -5.76 0.23 -8.43
C ASP A 175 -5.63 -1.11 -7.69
N VAL A 176 -6.05 -2.21 -8.31
CA VAL A 176 -5.97 -3.56 -7.75
C VAL A 176 -4.50 -4.02 -7.72
N TRP A 177 -4.08 -4.56 -6.59
CA TRP A 177 -2.75 -5.11 -6.42
C TRP A 177 -2.44 -6.19 -7.47
N GLY A 178 -1.33 -6.02 -8.19
CA GLY A 178 -0.93 -6.90 -9.29
C GLY A 178 -1.45 -6.48 -10.68
N ILE A 179 -2.34 -5.49 -10.78
CA ILE A 179 -2.75 -4.89 -12.06
C ILE A 179 -1.81 -3.73 -12.40
N GLY A 180 -0.91 -3.96 -13.35
CA GLY A 180 -0.06 -2.91 -13.91
C GLY A 180 -0.71 -2.23 -15.12
N ARG A 181 -0.13 -1.11 -15.57
CA ARG A 181 -0.65 -0.27 -16.68
C ARG A 181 -1.01 -1.05 -17.94
N ARG A 182 -0.28 -2.11 -18.27
CA ARG A 182 -0.55 -2.96 -19.45
C ARG A 182 -1.85 -3.73 -19.29
N PHE A 183 -2.06 -4.36 -18.12
CA PHE A 183 -3.26 -5.12 -17.85
C PHE A 183 -4.47 -4.22 -17.65
N GLU A 184 -4.30 -3.08 -16.98
CA GLU A 184 -5.33 -2.06 -16.86
C GLU A 184 -5.88 -1.64 -18.24
N LYS A 185 -5.01 -1.26 -19.19
CA LYS A 185 -5.44 -0.91 -20.55
C LYS A 185 -6.21 -2.04 -21.22
N LYS A 186 -5.76 -3.28 -21.07
CA LYS A 186 -6.42 -4.45 -21.64
C LYS A 186 -7.80 -4.69 -21.05
N LEU A 187 -7.94 -4.56 -19.73
CA LEU A 187 -9.20 -4.71 -19.00
C LEU A 187 -10.20 -3.61 -19.37
N LEU A 188 -9.76 -2.36 -19.40
CA LEU A 188 -10.60 -1.23 -19.82
C LEU A 188 -11.10 -1.40 -21.26
N ALA A 189 -10.27 -1.89 -22.18
CA ALA A 189 -10.68 -2.21 -23.54
C ALA A 189 -11.70 -3.37 -23.62
N ALA A 190 -11.76 -4.22 -22.60
CA ALA A 190 -12.76 -5.29 -22.44
C ALA A 190 -13.98 -4.85 -21.58
N ASN A 191 -14.17 -3.54 -21.36
CA ASN A 191 -15.22 -2.95 -20.51
C ASN A 191 -15.17 -3.41 -19.04
N VAL A 192 -13.99 -3.78 -18.53
CA VAL A 192 -13.75 -4.14 -17.14
C VAL A 192 -13.10 -2.94 -16.44
N ALA A 193 -13.91 -2.09 -15.81
CA ALA A 193 -13.46 -0.85 -15.21
C ALA A 193 -13.22 -0.96 -13.70
N THR A 194 -13.89 -1.89 -13.03
CA THR A 194 -13.84 -2.05 -11.58
C THR A 194 -13.30 -3.43 -11.17
N ALA A 195 -12.87 -3.52 -9.92
CA ALA A 195 -12.49 -4.79 -9.33
C ALA A 195 -13.67 -5.79 -9.34
N TYR A 196 -14.91 -5.31 -9.20
CA TYR A 196 -16.09 -6.15 -9.29
C TYR A 196 -16.26 -6.72 -10.70
N ASP A 197 -16.18 -5.90 -11.75
CA ASP A 197 -16.29 -6.36 -13.13
C ASP A 197 -15.26 -7.47 -13.42
N PHE A 198 -14.05 -7.31 -12.88
CA PHE A 198 -13.00 -8.32 -13.01
C PHE A 198 -13.39 -9.65 -12.37
N THR A 199 -14.08 -9.64 -11.21
CA THR A 199 -14.56 -10.87 -10.56
C THR A 199 -15.62 -11.60 -11.36
N GLN A 200 -16.30 -10.93 -12.31
CA GLN A 200 -17.36 -11.51 -13.16
C GLN A 200 -16.80 -12.19 -14.42
N LEU A 201 -15.51 -12.03 -14.71
CA LEU A 201 -14.88 -12.74 -15.83
C LEU A 201 -14.76 -14.23 -15.57
N SER A 202 -14.76 -15.04 -16.65
CA SER A 202 -14.48 -16.47 -16.49
C SER A 202 -13.00 -16.72 -16.12
N PRO A 203 -12.72 -17.75 -15.32
CA PRO A 203 -11.36 -18.12 -14.96
C PRO A 203 -10.49 -18.45 -16.18
N GLU A 204 -11.06 -19.00 -17.23
CA GLU A 204 -10.39 -19.29 -18.50
C GLU A 204 -9.95 -17.99 -19.18
N TRP A 205 -10.84 -17.00 -19.24
CA TRP A 205 -10.49 -15.70 -19.82
C TRP A 205 -9.35 -15.03 -19.05
N VAL A 206 -9.44 -15.02 -17.72
CA VAL A 206 -8.41 -14.44 -16.83
C VAL A 206 -7.06 -15.15 -17.07
N ARG A 207 -7.06 -16.47 -17.07
CA ARG A 207 -5.84 -17.29 -17.27
C ARG A 207 -5.16 -16.99 -18.62
N LEU A 208 -5.96 -16.94 -19.69
CA LEU A 208 -5.45 -16.74 -21.05
C LEU A 208 -4.98 -15.30 -21.30
N ASN A 209 -5.66 -14.33 -20.70
CA ASN A 209 -5.49 -12.92 -21.05
C ASN A 209 -4.63 -12.11 -20.07
N MET A 210 -4.42 -12.59 -18.82
CA MET A 210 -3.87 -11.79 -17.74
C MET A 210 -2.56 -12.33 -17.13
N GLY A 211 -1.88 -13.24 -17.80
CA GLY A 211 -0.59 -13.75 -17.31
C GLY A 211 -0.68 -15.01 -16.45
N GLY A 212 -1.67 -15.87 -16.75
CA GLY A 212 -1.72 -17.23 -16.24
C GLY A 212 -2.17 -17.37 -14.79
N ILE A 213 -1.44 -18.19 -14.02
CA ILE A 213 -1.81 -18.59 -12.66
C ILE A 213 -1.82 -17.43 -11.66
N THR A 214 -0.92 -16.46 -11.82
CA THR A 214 -0.84 -15.30 -10.92
C THR A 214 -2.10 -14.44 -10.97
N ALA A 215 -2.59 -14.17 -12.18
CA ALA A 215 -3.83 -13.43 -12.35
C ALA A 215 -5.06 -14.22 -11.86
N LEU A 216 -5.03 -15.54 -12.04
CA LEU A 216 -6.09 -16.40 -11.53
C LEU A 216 -6.14 -16.41 -10.00
N ARG A 217 -4.98 -16.44 -9.33
CA ARG A 217 -4.89 -16.30 -7.87
C ARG A 217 -5.47 -14.97 -7.39
N MET A 218 -5.12 -13.86 -8.03
CA MET A 218 -5.66 -12.54 -7.71
C MET A 218 -7.20 -12.49 -7.92
N TRP A 219 -7.70 -13.08 -9.01
CA TRP A 219 -9.13 -13.19 -9.29
C TRP A 219 -9.87 -13.97 -8.19
N LYS A 220 -9.32 -15.09 -7.73
CA LYS A 220 -9.84 -15.87 -6.60
C LYS A 220 -9.84 -15.08 -5.31
N GLU A 221 -8.73 -14.41 -5.01
CA GLU A 221 -8.59 -13.58 -3.80
C GLU A 221 -9.62 -12.45 -3.73
N LEU A 222 -9.92 -11.79 -4.84
CA LEU A 222 -10.98 -10.78 -4.91
C LEU A 222 -12.38 -11.36 -4.67
N ARG A 223 -12.57 -12.66 -4.91
CA ARG A 223 -13.81 -13.40 -4.63
C ARG A 223 -13.85 -13.96 -3.20
N GLY A 224 -12.85 -13.68 -2.38
CA GLY A 224 -12.75 -14.16 -1.00
C GLY A 224 -12.11 -15.53 -0.82
N GLU A 225 -11.57 -16.13 -1.89
CA GLU A 225 -10.86 -17.42 -1.84
C GLU A 225 -9.37 -17.16 -1.55
N ALA A 226 -8.93 -17.35 -0.30
CA ALA A 226 -7.52 -17.21 0.06
C ALA A 226 -6.67 -18.28 -0.65
N CYS A 227 -5.78 -17.85 -1.53
CA CYS A 227 -4.92 -18.74 -2.33
C CYS A 227 -3.49 -18.20 -2.49
N ILE A 228 -3.18 -17.04 -1.94
CA ILE A 228 -1.81 -16.52 -1.82
C ILE A 228 -1.37 -16.72 -0.36
N GLY A 229 -0.68 -17.83 -0.12
CA GLY A 229 -0.12 -18.16 1.20
C GLY A 229 1.01 -17.22 1.61
N PHE A 230 1.39 -17.25 2.89
CA PHE A 230 2.56 -16.49 3.38
C PHE A 230 3.88 -17.03 2.81
N GLU A 231 3.94 -18.33 2.48
CA GLU A 231 5.12 -18.98 1.88
C GLU A 231 5.25 -18.73 0.36
N ASP A 232 4.16 -18.36 -0.30
CA ASP A 232 4.09 -18.15 -1.76
C ASP A 232 4.62 -16.76 -2.20
N MET A 233 5.02 -15.92 -1.26
CA MET A 233 5.51 -14.59 -1.58
C MET A 233 6.95 -14.66 -2.11
N PRO A 234 7.24 -13.99 -3.22
CA PRO A 234 8.59 -13.98 -3.76
C PRO A 234 9.54 -13.38 -2.73
N GLN A 235 10.68 -14.05 -2.52
CA GLN A 235 11.78 -13.50 -1.74
C GLN A 235 12.10 -12.08 -2.24
N PRO A 236 12.36 -11.10 -1.35
CA PRO A 236 12.71 -9.77 -1.77
C PRO A 236 13.87 -9.86 -2.76
N LYS A 237 13.70 -9.26 -3.93
CA LYS A 237 14.77 -9.22 -4.94
C LYS A 237 15.98 -8.59 -4.28
N GLN A 238 17.04 -9.36 -4.11
CA GLN A 238 18.32 -8.80 -3.69
C GLN A 238 18.74 -7.82 -4.79
N GLN A 239 18.89 -6.55 -4.44
CA GLN A 239 19.41 -5.58 -5.38
C GLN A 239 20.83 -6.04 -5.76
N ILE A 240 21.02 -6.32 -7.04
CA ILE A 240 22.36 -6.48 -7.59
C ILE A 240 22.99 -5.08 -7.50
N ARG A 241 24.02 -4.96 -6.68
CA ARG A 241 24.84 -3.75 -6.61
C ARG A 241 25.66 -3.58 -7.87
#